data_f2e51590b2c4778610d5fd264faa3e62
#
_entry.id   f2e51590b2c4778610d5fd264faa3e62
#
_cell.length_a   1.000
_cell.length_b   1.000
_cell.length_c   1.000
_cell.angle_alpha   90.00
_cell.angle_beta   90.00
_cell.angle_gamma   90.00
#
_symmetry.space_group_name_H-M   'P 1'
#
loop_
_entity.id
_entity.type
_entity.pdbx_description
1 polymer ?
#
loop_
_entity_poly.entity_id
_entity_poly.type
_entity_poly.pdbx_seq_one_letter_code
_entity_poly.pdbx_strand_id
1 'polypeptide(L)'
;MALEIRKEDIRESVNTTPDQFKVIDNVKDEPTLEEAQKFVGGYVQGITFPNGDYMIINEEGKLIDLPLNVEATALWRTTFTKDKYLWGHNDYVCGPVIYIKKKALKRWAA
;
A
#
# COMPACT_ATOMS: atom_id res chain seq x y z
N MET A 1 -16.34 9.46 10.15
CA MET A 1 -15.41 9.16 11.24
C MET A 1 -14.13 8.58 10.68
N ALA A 2 -13.04 9.00 11.22
CA ALA A 2 -11.79 8.43 10.82
C ALA A 2 -11.75 6.95 11.17
N LEU A 3 -11.02 6.18 10.40
CA LEU A 3 -10.78 4.80 10.73
C LEU A 3 -10.14 4.71 12.11
N GLU A 4 -10.76 3.95 12.98
CA GLU A 4 -10.18 3.66 14.28
C GLU A 4 -9.41 2.37 14.16
N ILE A 5 -8.11 2.47 14.37
CA ILE A 5 -7.26 1.30 14.39
C ILE A 5 -7.32 0.76 15.80
N ARG A 6 -7.99 -0.36 15.97
CA ARG A 6 -8.18 -0.96 17.28
C ARG A 6 -6.88 -1.60 17.74
N LYS A 7 -6.79 -1.85 19.04
CA LYS A 7 -5.59 -2.48 19.60
C LYS A 7 -5.29 -3.82 18.96
N GLU A 8 -6.33 -4.57 18.64
CA GLU A 8 -6.14 -5.86 17.99
C GLU A 8 -5.48 -5.71 16.62
N ASP A 9 -5.93 -4.72 15.86
CA ASP A 9 -5.38 -4.47 14.54
C ASP A 9 -3.93 -4.03 14.63
N ILE A 10 -3.63 -3.15 15.57
CA ILE A 10 -2.26 -2.68 15.79
C ILE A 10 -1.37 -3.85 16.20
N ARG A 11 -1.85 -4.68 17.11
CA ARG A 11 -1.06 -5.79 17.61
C ARG A 11 -0.73 -6.78 16.51
N GLU A 12 -1.69 -7.06 15.66
CA GLU A 12 -1.46 -7.96 14.53
C GLU A 12 -0.49 -7.33 13.53
N SER A 13 -0.56 -6.01 13.39
CA SER A 13 0.17 -5.32 12.34
C SER A 13 1.56 -4.90 12.73
N VAL A 14 1.88 -4.84 14.02
CA VAL A 14 3.27 -4.58 14.42
C VAL A 14 4.18 -5.71 13.97
N ASN A 15 3.60 -6.84 13.63
CA ASN A 15 4.32 -7.96 13.09
C ASN A 15 4.23 -8.02 11.57
N THR A 16 3.97 -6.86 10.94
CA THR A 16 3.93 -6.78 9.49
C THR A 16 5.24 -7.29 8.91
N THR A 17 5.12 -8.32 8.10
CA THR A 17 6.27 -8.99 7.51
C THR A 17 6.44 -8.53 6.07
N PRO A 18 7.55 -8.91 5.40
CA PRO A 18 7.70 -8.65 3.97
C PRO A 18 6.56 -9.23 3.14
N ASP A 19 5.81 -10.19 3.69
CA ASP A 19 4.64 -10.73 3.00
C ASP A 19 3.46 -9.76 2.99
N GLN A 20 3.47 -8.77 3.86
CA GLN A 20 2.39 -7.78 3.95
C GLN A 20 2.81 -6.41 3.44
N PHE A 21 4.07 -6.06 3.59
CA PHE A 21 4.58 -4.75 3.16
C PHE A 21 5.97 -4.95 2.58
N LYS A 22 6.01 -5.09 1.26
CA LYS A 22 7.26 -5.35 0.55
C LYS A 22 7.83 -4.06 0.00
N VAL A 23 9.05 -3.72 0.40
CA VAL A 23 9.74 -2.52 -0.08
C VAL A 23 10.70 -2.90 -1.20
N ILE A 24 10.60 -2.20 -2.31
CA ILE A 24 11.51 -2.38 -3.47
C ILE A 24 12.37 -1.12 -3.55
N ASP A 25 13.67 -1.28 -3.33
CA ASP A 25 14.60 -0.16 -3.39
C ASP A 25 15.68 -0.32 -4.46
N ASN A 26 15.58 -1.39 -5.24
CA ASN A 26 16.50 -1.64 -6.35
C ASN A 26 15.69 -1.95 -7.60
N VAL A 27 16.04 -1.29 -8.70
CA VAL A 27 15.30 -1.44 -9.96
C VAL A 27 15.29 -2.90 -10.45
N LYS A 28 16.29 -3.68 -10.09
CA LYS A 28 16.34 -5.10 -10.47
C LYS A 28 15.22 -5.92 -9.84
N ASP A 29 14.70 -5.44 -8.72
CA ASP A 29 13.66 -6.15 -7.99
C ASP A 29 12.27 -5.63 -8.30
N GLU A 30 12.15 -4.65 -9.19
CA GLU A 30 10.87 -4.10 -9.57
C GLU A 30 9.98 -5.18 -10.16
N PRO A 31 8.76 -5.40 -9.61
CA PRO A 31 7.92 -6.51 -10.05
C PRO A 31 7.31 -6.28 -11.42
N THR A 32 7.02 -7.38 -12.10
CA THR A 32 6.16 -7.34 -13.27
C THR A 32 4.72 -7.20 -12.82
N LEU A 33 3.80 -6.92 -13.75
CA LEU A 33 2.39 -6.85 -13.42
C LEU A 33 1.90 -8.18 -12.83
N GLU A 34 2.30 -9.31 -13.43
CA GLU A 34 1.89 -10.62 -12.91
C GLU A 34 2.38 -10.86 -11.50
N GLU A 35 3.63 -10.50 -11.24
CA GLU A 35 4.20 -10.66 -9.90
C GLU A 35 3.47 -9.78 -8.89
N ALA A 36 3.15 -8.56 -9.27
CA ALA A 36 2.43 -7.65 -8.40
C ALA A 36 1.02 -8.17 -8.10
N GLN A 37 0.31 -8.63 -9.13
CA GLN A 37 -1.03 -9.19 -8.96
C GLN A 37 -1.01 -10.41 -8.04
N LYS A 38 -0.02 -11.25 -8.20
CA LYS A 38 0.11 -12.44 -7.36
C LYS A 38 0.39 -12.05 -5.91
N PHE A 39 1.25 -11.06 -5.71
CA PHE A 39 1.60 -10.62 -4.36
C PHE A 39 0.42 -10.02 -3.63
N VAL A 40 -0.32 -9.10 -4.28
CA VAL A 40 -1.46 -8.45 -3.62
C VAL A 40 -2.72 -9.31 -3.64
N GLY A 41 -2.73 -10.36 -4.43
CA GLY A 41 -3.84 -11.31 -4.45
C GLY A 41 -4.99 -10.94 -5.37
N GLY A 42 -4.76 -10.13 -6.38
CA GLY A 42 -5.82 -9.74 -7.33
C GLY A 42 -5.40 -8.56 -8.19
N TYR A 43 -6.39 -7.85 -8.70
CA TYR A 43 -6.12 -6.67 -9.50
C TYR A 43 -5.39 -5.61 -8.70
N VAL A 44 -4.52 -4.88 -9.37
CA VAL A 44 -3.67 -3.89 -8.72
C VAL A 44 -4.18 -2.48 -8.94
N GLN A 45 -3.96 -1.64 -7.96
CA GLN A 45 -4.15 -0.20 -8.05
C GLN A 45 -2.87 0.46 -7.60
N GLY A 46 -2.42 1.47 -8.33
CA GLY A 46 -1.20 2.17 -8.00
C GLY A 46 -1.48 3.53 -7.39
N ILE A 47 -0.63 3.91 -6.45
CA ILE A 47 -0.71 5.22 -5.78
C ILE A 47 0.64 5.87 -5.90
N THR A 48 0.68 7.05 -6.53
CA THR A 48 1.90 7.83 -6.64
C THR A 48 2.00 8.77 -5.46
N PHE A 49 3.12 8.71 -4.74
CA PHE A 49 3.36 9.57 -3.60
C PHE A 49 4.02 10.87 -4.05
N PRO A 50 3.86 11.95 -3.27
CA PRO A 50 4.46 13.24 -3.65
C PRO A 50 5.98 13.20 -3.82
N ASN A 51 6.67 12.31 -3.10
CA ASN A 51 8.12 12.18 -3.22
C ASN A 51 8.55 11.35 -4.42
N GLY A 52 7.60 10.84 -5.20
CA GLY A 52 7.89 10.03 -6.37
C GLY A 52 7.87 8.54 -6.15
N ASP A 53 7.73 8.09 -4.91
CA ASP A 53 7.57 6.68 -4.61
C ASP A 53 6.19 6.20 -5.07
N TYR A 54 6.03 4.89 -5.19
CA TYR A 54 4.82 4.30 -5.75
C TYR A 54 4.39 3.11 -4.92
N MET A 55 3.11 3.02 -4.61
CA MET A 55 2.60 1.90 -3.83
C MET A 55 1.55 1.14 -4.63
N ILE A 56 1.70 -0.18 -4.67
CA ILE A 56 0.76 -1.06 -5.36
C ILE A 56 -0.07 -1.77 -4.32
N ILE A 57 -1.38 -1.65 -4.44
CA ILE A 57 -2.32 -2.27 -3.52
C ILE A 57 -3.30 -3.15 -4.28
N ASN A 58 -4.04 -3.98 -3.55
CA ASN A 58 -5.14 -4.74 -4.13
C ASN A 58 -6.31 -3.78 -4.33
N GLU A 59 -6.77 -3.65 -5.57
CA GLU A 59 -7.86 -2.75 -5.91
C GLU A 59 -9.14 -3.06 -5.16
N GLU A 60 -9.38 -4.32 -4.84
CA GLU A 60 -10.59 -4.77 -4.19
C GLU A 60 -10.38 -5.26 -2.76
N GLY A 61 -9.26 -4.91 -2.16
CA GLY A 61 -8.90 -5.44 -0.84
C GLY A 61 -9.98 -5.28 0.22
N LYS A 62 -10.67 -4.14 0.23
CA LYS A 62 -11.74 -3.90 1.19
C LYS A 62 -12.97 -4.75 0.89
N LEU A 63 -13.27 -4.95 -0.39
CA LEU A 63 -14.46 -5.69 -0.81
C LEU A 63 -14.35 -7.18 -0.52
N ILE A 64 -13.16 -7.72 -0.56
CA ILE A 64 -12.93 -9.14 -0.33
C ILE A 64 -12.39 -9.42 1.08
N ASP A 65 -12.57 -8.46 1.97
CA ASP A 65 -12.23 -8.61 3.39
C ASP A 65 -10.79 -8.99 3.68
N LEU A 66 -9.83 -8.46 2.92
CA LEU A 66 -8.43 -8.65 3.25
C LEU A 66 -8.11 -7.91 4.56
N PRO A 67 -7.17 -8.42 5.34
CA PRO A 67 -6.83 -7.78 6.62
C PRO A 67 -6.36 -6.35 6.44
N LEU A 68 -6.68 -5.49 7.40
CA LEU A 68 -6.19 -4.12 7.42
C LEU A 68 -4.67 -4.12 7.43
N ASN A 69 -4.08 -3.33 6.53
CA ASN A 69 -2.65 -3.12 6.51
C ASN A 69 -2.34 -1.82 7.23
N VAL A 70 -1.96 -1.92 8.50
CA VAL A 70 -1.78 -0.75 9.35
C VAL A 70 -0.62 0.11 8.87
N GLU A 71 0.48 -0.51 8.47
CA GLU A 71 1.64 0.23 8.00
C GLU A 71 1.31 1.04 6.74
N ALA A 72 0.66 0.41 5.77
CA ALA A 72 0.28 1.08 4.53
C ALA A 72 -0.76 2.17 4.79
N THR A 73 -1.70 1.90 5.69
CA THR A 73 -2.73 2.88 6.04
C THR A 73 -2.13 4.10 6.73
N ALA A 74 -1.20 3.88 7.65
CA ALA A 74 -0.54 4.98 8.34
C ALA A 74 0.28 5.83 7.36
N LEU A 75 1.01 5.17 6.47
CA LEU A 75 1.80 5.86 5.46
C LEU A 75 0.92 6.69 4.54
N TRP A 76 -0.18 6.12 4.09
CA TRP A 76 -1.16 6.83 3.26
C TRP A 76 -1.68 8.06 3.99
N ARG A 77 -2.16 7.88 5.21
CA ARG A 77 -2.76 8.97 5.97
C ARG A 77 -1.78 10.09 6.27
N THR A 78 -0.57 9.76 6.68
CA THR A 78 0.42 10.78 6.97
C THR A 78 0.85 11.53 5.72
N THR A 79 0.83 10.87 4.58
CA THR A 79 1.25 11.48 3.32
C THR A 79 0.16 12.38 2.73
N PHE A 80 -1.09 11.95 2.80
CA PHE A 80 -2.20 12.61 2.10
C PHE A 80 -3.15 13.40 3.00
N THR A 81 -2.82 13.55 4.28
CA THR A 81 -3.71 14.28 5.20
C THR A 81 -3.93 15.73 4.81
N LYS A 82 -2.97 16.34 4.14
CA LYS A 82 -3.08 17.75 3.74
C LYS A 82 -3.96 17.95 2.53
N ASP A 83 -4.18 16.91 1.76
CA ASP A 83 -4.98 17.00 0.56
C ASP A 83 -6.29 16.24 0.76
N LYS A 84 -7.25 16.96 1.28
CA LYS A 84 -8.57 16.40 1.59
C LYS A 84 -9.35 15.96 0.36
N TYR A 85 -8.95 16.44 -0.79
CA TYR A 85 -9.73 16.25 -2.00
C TYR A 85 -9.40 14.99 -2.76
N LEU A 86 -8.20 14.47 -2.56
CA LEU A 86 -7.78 13.28 -3.30
C LEU A 86 -8.38 12.00 -2.76
N TRP A 87 -8.30 11.85 -1.44
CA TRP A 87 -8.74 10.61 -0.82
C TRP A 87 -9.42 10.94 0.47
N GLY A 88 -10.45 10.47 0.81
CA GLY A 88 -10.96 10.69 2.15
C GLY A 88 -9.84 10.38 3.15
N HIS A 89 -9.53 11.31 4.03
CA HIS A 89 -8.50 11.08 5.05
C HIS A 89 -8.93 9.98 6.03
N ASN A 90 -10.11 9.44 5.85
CA ASN A 90 -10.61 8.30 6.62
C ASN A 90 -10.36 6.98 5.90
N ASP A 91 -9.78 7.02 4.72
CA ASP A 91 -9.59 5.81 3.95
C ASP A 91 -8.47 4.95 4.53
N TYR A 92 -8.43 3.69 4.11
CA TYR A 92 -7.49 2.72 4.63
C TYR A 92 -7.15 1.69 3.56
N VAL A 93 -6.07 0.95 3.81
CA VAL A 93 -5.54 -0.04 2.88
C VAL A 93 -5.68 -1.43 3.48
N CYS A 94 -6.18 -2.37 2.71
CA CYS A 94 -6.32 -3.77 3.13
C CYS A 94 -5.51 -4.67 2.22
N GLY A 95 -4.84 -5.64 2.83
CA GLY A 95 -4.08 -6.64 2.12
C GLY A 95 -2.62 -6.27 1.92
N PRO A 96 -1.85 -7.20 1.35
CA PRO A 96 -0.43 -6.97 1.09
C PRO A 96 -0.22 -5.84 0.11
N VAL A 97 0.85 -5.06 0.31
CA VAL A 97 1.20 -3.96 -0.59
C VAL A 97 2.66 -4.06 -1.00
N ILE A 98 2.97 -3.46 -2.14
CA ILE A 98 4.35 -3.31 -2.62
C ILE A 98 4.64 -1.82 -2.67
N TYR A 99 5.69 -1.41 -1.98
CA TYR A 99 6.11 -0.01 -1.94
C TYR A 99 7.41 0.11 -2.71
N ILE A 100 7.38 0.83 -3.83
CA ILE A 100 8.53 0.95 -4.72
C ILE A 100 9.13 2.33 -4.56
N LYS A 101 10.39 2.38 -4.12
CA LYS A 101 11.11 3.64 -4.02
C LYS A 101 11.31 4.25 -5.40
N LYS A 102 11.29 5.57 -5.47
CA LYS A 102 11.44 6.28 -6.74
C LYS A 102 12.64 5.78 -7.55
N LYS A 103 13.77 5.56 -6.88
CA LYS A 103 14.98 5.10 -7.54
C LYS A 103 14.87 3.72 -8.18
N ALA A 104 13.88 2.96 -7.77
CA ALA A 104 13.63 1.60 -8.28
C ALA A 104 12.53 1.56 -9.33
N LEU A 105 11.87 2.68 -9.60
CA LEU A 105 10.79 2.74 -10.57
C LEU A 105 11.32 2.79 -11.99
N LYS A 106 10.85 1.91 -12.85
CA LYS A 106 11.14 1.93 -14.26
C LYS A 106 9.91 1.55 -15.06
N ARG A 107 9.37 0.34 -14.81
CA ARG A 107 8.20 -0.12 -15.57
C ARG A 107 6.88 0.42 -15.02
N TRP A 108 6.85 0.81 -13.76
CA TRP A 108 5.66 1.36 -13.12
C TRP A 108 5.61 2.89 -13.15
N ALA A 109 6.62 3.52 -13.70
CA ALA A 109 6.75 4.98 -13.72
C ALA A 109 6.06 5.62 -14.93
N ALA A 110 5.14 5.00 -15.53
CA ALA A 110 4.51 5.48 -16.75
C ALA A 110 3.89 6.85 -16.63
#